data_1d743548e88dd5666fc6e601a92b8ff4
#
_entry.id   1d743548e88dd5666fc6e601a92b8ff4
#
_cell.length_a   1.000
_cell.length_b   1.000
_cell.length_c   1.000
_cell.angle_alpha   90.00
_cell.angle_beta   90.00
_cell.angle_gamma   90.00
#
_symmetry.space_group_name_H-M   'P 1'
#
loop_
_entity.id
_entity.type
_entity.pdbx_description
1 polymer ?
#
loop_
_entity_poly.entity_id
_entity_poly.type
_entity_poly.pdbx_seq_one_letter_code
_entity_poly.pdbx_strand_id
1 'polypeptide(L)' 'MSDVKTFRVKGEVNKKTFFFPMAFSKELKAEKKEHAVEMILTQMGSRHHAKRYEITITSVEEVQPEEKR' A
#
# COMPACT_ATOMS: atom_id res chain seq x y z
N MET A 1 7.23 16.46 16.99
CA MET A 1 7.13 16.37 15.68
C MET A 1 7.37 15.05 15.22
N SER A 2 6.52 14.51 14.49
CA SER A 2 6.72 13.19 14.03
C SER A 2 7.54 13.20 12.78
N ASP A 3 8.33 12.18 12.60
CA ASP A 3 9.13 12.04 11.45
C ASP A 3 8.41 11.17 10.45
N VAL A 4 7.47 11.77 9.79
CA VAL A 4 6.67 11.04 8.83
C VAL A 4 7.46 10.93 7.54
N LYS A 5 7.48 9.72 6.98
CA LYS A 5 8.18 9.46 5.74
C LYS A 5 7.17 9.01 4.70
N THR A 6 7.57 9.15 3.45
CA THR A 6 6.72 8.72 2.36
C THR A 6 7.14 7.32 1.95
N PHE A 7 6.17 6.42 1.91
CA PHE A 7 6.44 5.05 1.51
C PHE A 7 5.62 4.72 0.27
N ARG A 8 6.21 3.95 -0.61
CA ARG A 8 5.50 3.45 -1.79
C ARG A 8 5.24 1.97 -1.56
N VAL A 9 3.97 1.61 -1.57
CA VAL A 9 3.57 0.24 -1.34
C VAL A 9 3.01 -0.31 -2.63
N LYS A 10 3.55 -1.42 -3.07
CA LYS A 10 3.09 -2.09 -4.29
C LYS A 10 2.58 -3.47 -3.92
N GLY A 11 1.57 -3.89 -4.60
CA GLY A 11 1.04 -5.20 -4.32
C GLY A 11 -0.03 -5.58 -5.32
N GLU A 12 -0.79 -6.60 -4.97
CA GLU A 12 -1.82 -7.12 -5.83
C GLU A 12 -3.03 -7.50 -5.00
N VAL A 13 -4.20 -7.32 -5.61
CA VAL A 13 -5.43 -7.79 -5.01
C VAL A 13 -5.90 -8.97 -5.84
N ASN A 14 -6.03 -10.12 -5.21
CA ASN A 14 -6.40 -11.34 -5.91
C ASN A 14 -7.71 -11.85 -5.35
N LYS A 15 -8.81 -11.43 -5.94
CA LYS A 15 -10.12 -11.88 -5.53
C LYS A 15 -10.65 -12.91 -6.50
N LYS A 16 -11.55 -13.74 -6.02
CA LYS A 16 -12.11 -14.78 -6.85
C LYS A 16 -12.85 -14.22 -8.06
N THR A 17 -13.40 -13.03 -7.91
CA THR A 17 -14.16 -12.43 -9.01
C THR A 17 -13.25 -11.82 -10.07
N PHE A 18 -11.97 -11.75 -9.79
CA PHE A 18 -11.02 -11.20 -10.77
C PHE A 18 -10.50 -12.32 -11.62
N PHE A 19 -10.35 -12.07 -12.91
CA PHE A 19 -9.75 -13.05 -13.80
C PHE A 19 -8.26 -13.18 -13.49
N PHE A 20 -7.65 -12.11 -13.04
CA PHE A 20 -6.23 -12.12 -12.71
C PHE A 20 -5.99 -11.08 -11.64
N PRO A 21 -4.88 -11.15 -10.95
CA PRO A 21 -4.62 -10.21 -9.86
C PRO A 21 -4.56 -8.78 -10.38
N MET A 22 -5.08 -7.88 -9.57
CA MET A 22 -5.06 -6.47 -9.91
C MET A 22 -3.92 -5.82 -9.17
N ALA A 23 -2.94 -5.33 -9.91
CA ALA A 23 -1.79 -4.70 -9.29
C ALA A 23 -2.13 -3.29 -8.85
N PHE A 24 -1.49 -2.85 -7.80
CA PHE A 24 -1.68 -1.49 -7.33
C PHE A 24 -0.37 -0.93 -6.84
N SER A 25 -0.30 0.38 -6.81
CA SER A 25 0.87 1.08 -6.30
C SER A 25 0.36 2.34 -5.65
N LYS A 26 0.69 2.53 -4.40
CA LYS A 26 0.23 3.68 -3.65
C LYS A 26 1.37 4.29 -2.88
N GLU A 27 1.33 5.61 -2.74
CA GLU A 27 2.29 6.30 -1.91
C GLU A 27 1.54 6.96 -0.78
N LEU A 28 2.07 6.84 0.41
CA LEU A 28 1.42 7.42 1.56
C LEU A 28 2.47 7.75 2.59
N LYS A 29 2.07 8.54 3.55
CA LYS A 29 2.98 8.96 4.60
C LYS A 29 2.72 8.17 5.85
N ALA A 30 3.77 7.71 6.47
CA ALA A 30 3.66 6.96 7.72
C ALA A 30 4.99 7.05 8.42
N GLU A 31 5.00 6.65 9.67
CA GLU A 31 6.23 6.71 10.44
C GLU A 31 7.07 5.47 10.23
N LYS A 32 6.44 4.36 9.89
CA LYS A 32 7.14 3.10 9.70
C LYS A 32 6.57 2.35 8.53
N LYS A 33 7.36 1.47 7.96
CA LYS A 33 6.89 0.62 6.88
C LYS A 33 5.66 -0.18 7.27
N GLU A 34 5.71 -0.76 8.46
CA GLU A 34 4.60 -1.59 8.91
C GLU A 34 3.32 -0.79 8.99
N HIS A 35 3.43 0.45 9.43
CA HIS A 35 2.28 1.31 9.53
C HIS A 35 1.72 1.59 8.13
N ALA A 36 2.62 1.83 7.18
CA ALA A 36 2.20 2.08 5.80
C ALA A 36 1.47 0.88 5.24
N VAL A 37 1.99 -0.31 5.49
CA VAL A 37 1.36 -1.53 5.00
C VAL A 37 -0.02 -1.70 5.61
N GLU A 38 -0.14 -1.46 6.92
CA GLU A 38 -1.44 -1.59 7.56
C GLU A 38 -2.46 -0.63 6.98
N MET A 39 -2.04 0.59 6.72
CA MET A 39 -2.95 1.57 6.16
C MET A 39 -3.40 1.16 4.77
N ILE A 40 -2.48 0.62 3.97
CA ILE A 40 -2.83 0.18 2.64
C ILE A 40 -3.79 -1.01 2.69
N LEU A 41 -3.51 -1.96 3.57
CA LEU A 41 -4.40 -3.11 3.69
C LEU A 41 -5.80 -2.69 4.06
N THR A 42 -5.90 -1.73 4.97
CA THR A 42 -7.21 -1.24 5.37
C THR A 42 -7.90 -0.53 4.21
N GLN A 43 -7.18 0.33 3.51
CA GLN A 43 -7.78 1.06 2.41
C GLN A 43 -8.20 0.16 1.27
N MET A 44 -7.32 -0.75 0.89
CA MET A 44 -7.63 -1.63 -0.23
C MET A 44 -8.74 -2.60 0.14
N GLY A 45 -8.72 -3.07 1.38
CA GLY A 45 -9.77 -3.96 1.82
C GLY A 45 -11.14 -3.29 1.79
N SER A 46 -11.19 -2.06 2.27
CA SER A 46 -12.45 -1.32 2.30
C SER A 46 -12.91 -0.97 0.90
N ARG A 47 -11.98 -0.49 0.07
CA ARG A 47 -12.35 -0.01 -1.25
C ARG A 47 -12.77 -1.12 -2.19
N HIS A 48 -12.10 -2.26 -2.10
CA HIS A 48 -12.36 -3.36 -3.03
C HIS A 48 -13.08 -4.52 -2.39
N HIS A 49 -13.50 -4.35 -1.14
CA HIS A 49 -14.15 -5.43 -0.40
C HIS A 49 -13.28 -6.67 -0.41
N ALA A 50 -11.99 -6.48 -0.32
CA ALA A 50 -11.04 -7.59 -0.32
C ALA A 50 -10.62 -7.88 1.10
N LYS A 51 -10.33 -9.13 1.39
CA LYS A 51 -9.85 -9.52 2.69
C LYS A 51 -8.33 -9.44 2.70
N ARG A 52 -7.77 -9.39 3.90
CA ARG A 52 -6.32 -9.22 4.00
C ARG A 52 -5.57 -10.30 3.24
N TYR A 53 -6.06 -11.53 3.28
CA TYR A 53 -5.34 -12.59 2.60
C TYR A 53 -5.50 -12.52 1.09
N GLU A 54 -6.38 -11.66 0.62
CA GLU A 54 -6.54 -11.48 -0.81
C GLU A 54 -5.64 -10.37 -1.33
N ILE A 55 -4.96 -9.69 -0.44
CA ILE A 55 -4.07 -8.59 -0.80
C ILE A 55 -2.65 -9.02 -0.51
N THR A 56 -1.82 -9.00 -1.53
CA THR A 56 -0.43 -9.39 -1.40
C THR A 56 0.44 -8.17 -1.58
N ILE A 57 1.27 -7.89 -0.60
CA ILE A 57 2.19 -6.77 -0.69
C ILE A 57 3.49 -7.31 -1.28
N THR A 58 3.86 -6.79 -2.41
CA THR A 58 5.06 -7.26 -3.09
C THR A 58 6.27 -6.40 -2.79
N SER A 59 6.04 -5.12 -2.45
CA SER A 59 7.17 -4.23 -2.24
C SER A 59 6.75 -3.04 -1.39
N VAL A 60 7.61 -2.64 -0.49
CA VAL A 60 7.40 -1.44 0.30
C VAL A 60 8.73 -0.71 0.30
N GLU A 61 8.73 0.51 -0.18
CA GLU A 61 9.95 1.29 -0.26
C GLU A 61 9.75 2.65 0.38
N GLU A 62 10.81 3.14 0.98
CA GLU A 62 10.79 4.48 1.49
C GLU A 62 11.19 5.41 0.35
N VAL A 63 10.36 6.39 0.05
CA VAL A 63 10.58 7.29 -1.05
C VAL A 63 10.90 8.66 -0.50
N GLN A 64 11.99 9.24 -0.95
CA GLN A 64 12.32 10.58 -0.51
C GLN A 64 11.40 11.56 -1.18
N PRO A 65 10.81 12.47 -0.41
CA PRO A 65 9.97 13.48 -1.03
C PRO A 65 10.82 14.30 -1.97
N GLU A 66 10.29 14.48 -3.15
CA GLU A 66 11.05 15.19 -4.09
C GLU A 66 11.12 16.61 -3.72
N GLU A 67 12.31 17.12 -3.60
CA GLU A 67 12.38 18.47 -3.32
C GLU A 67 12.25 19.19 -4.57
N LYS A 68 11.14 19.67 -4.81
CA LYS A 68 10.98 20.31 -6.01
C LYS A 68 11.62 21.55 -5.96
N ARG A 69 12.28 21.82 -6.81
CA ARG A 69 12.94 23.04 -6.81
C ARG A 69 12.33 24.02 -7.64
#